data_52627d8feb179d73ae900b2c6f8e3421
#
_entry.id   52627d8feb179d73ae900b2c6f8e3421
#
_cell.length_a   1.000
_cell.length_b   1.000
_cell.length_c   1.000
_cell.angle_alpha   90.00
_cell.angle_beta   90.00
_cell.angle_gamma   90.00
#
_symmetry.space_group_name_H-M   'P 1'
#
loop_
_entity.id
_entity.type
_entity.pdbx_description
1 polymer ?
#
loop_
_entity_poly.entity_id
_entity_poly.type
_entity_poly.pdbx_seq_one_letter_code
_entity_poly.pdbx_strand_id
1 'polypeptide(L)'
;MSDFEFIPSEKQIQESNIFQFMQKHNITSLTELSKKANNDLEWFWESVDKDLGIIWNSPYSKILDSSNGIMWSKWFVNGKTNIYSSSVEKFAKINPEKIAYYFESEDGVKSTITYSELDIKVSKLANGLKSLGITKGDVIAIYLPMIEEAIVAILAASKIGAIQTVIFSGYSEESLHIRLIDCKAKLLFVSDGFNRKGKNISQKQIAQNAIIDTSIEKLIVVPYKGIDNYDSTEKIIFYDQLVSSQNNLCTTEILDSEDPLFILYTSGTTGTPKGVVHAHGGFSVFAGHQSAYLIDTHENDILFWPADIGWI
;
A
#
# COMPACT_ATOMS: atom_id res chain seq x y z
N MET A 1 27.38 -28.74 -17.64
CA MET A 1 26.44 -27.68 -18.00
C MET A 1 25.86 -27.16 -16.70
N SER A 2 25.82 -25.87 -16.48
CA SER A 2 25.18 -25.32 -15.27
C SER A 2 23.69 -25.61 -15.37
N ASP A 3 23.09 -26.10 -14.28
CA ASP A 3 21.63 -26.32 -14.20
C ASP A 3 20.85 -25.00 -14.12
N PHE A 4 21.50 -23.84 -14.30
CA PHE A 4 20.92 -22.52 -14.21
C PHE A 4 20.85 -21.87 -15.58
N GLU A 5 19.70 -21.28 -15.93
CA GLU A 5 19.52 -20.50 -17.16
C GLU A 5 20.26 -19.17 -17.14
N PHE A 6 20.46 -18.60 -15.94
CA PHE A 6 21.17 -17.33 -15.74
C PHE A 6 22.18 -17.47 -14.59
N ILE A 7 23.42 -17.03 -14.83
CA ILE A 7 24.47 -16.91 -13.82
C ILE A 7 24.91 -15.45 -13.79
N PRO A 8 24.72 -14.73 -12.68
CA PRO A 8 25.16 -13.34 -12.58
C PRO A 8 26.69 -13.25 -12.67
N SER A 9 27.19 -12.18 -13.31
CA SER A 9 28.61 -11.85 -13.31
C SER A 9 29.09 -11.45 -11.91
N GLU A 10 30.40 -11.54 -11.66
CA GLU A 10 31.01 -11.08 -10.39
C GLU A 10 30.62 -9.61 -10.09
N LYS A 11 30.58 -8.75 -11.11
CA LYS A 11 30.20 -7.35 -10.97
C LYS A 11 28.75 -7.24 -10.48
N GLN A 12 27.81 -7.97 -11.07
CA GLN A 12 26.41 -7.95 -10.64
C GLN A 12 26.25 -8.47 -9.22
N ILE A 13 27.00 -9.49 -8.83
CA ILE A 13 27.01 -9.99 -7.45
C ILE A 13 27.50 -8.91 -6.50
N GLN A 14 28.64 -8.29 -6.80
CA GLN A 14 29.26 -7.28 -5.93
C GLN A 14 28.41 -6.00 -5.81
N GLU A 15 27.69 -5.63 -6.84
CA GLU A 15 26.81 -4.47 -6.86
C GLU A 15 25.44 -4.72 -6.22
N SER A 16 25.07 -5.99 -5.97
CA SER A 16 23.76 -6.30 -5.40
C SER A 16 23.60 -5.83 -3.96
N ASN A 17 22.42 -5.36 -3.60
CA ASN A 17 22.11 -4.89 -2.25
C ASN A 17 22.31 -5.97 -1.20
N ILE A 18 21.97 -7.23 -1.52
CA ILE A 18 22.17 -8.34 -0.58
C ILE A 18 23.67 -8.63 -0.33
N PHE A 19 24.53 -8.48 -1.34
CA PHE A 19 25.97 -8.62 -1.16
C PHE A 19 26.52 -7.49 -0.28
N GLN A 20 26.10 -6.25 -0.51
CA GLN A 20 26.49 -5.11 0.32
C GLN A 20 26.03 -5.30 1.78
N PHE A 21 24.82 -5.78 1.99
CA PHE A 21 24.32 -6.16 3.33
C PHE A 21 25.21 -7.22 3.99
N MET A 22 25.56 -8.29 3.25
CA MET A 22 26.45 -9.34 3.74
C MET A 22 27.83 -8.81 4.14
N GLN A 23 28.42 -7.96 3.31
CA GLN A 23 29.73 -7.33 3.59
C GLN A 23 29.70 -6.49 4.86
N LYS A 24 28.66 -5.66 5.03
CA LYS A 24 28.45 -4.83 6.22
C LYS A 24 28.38 -5.64 7.52
N HIS A 25 27.89 -6.88 7.43
CA HIS A 25 27.74 -7.80 8.56
C HIS A 25 28.82 -8.90 8.66
N ASN A 26 29.90 -8.82 7.86
CA ASN A 26 30.98 -9.79 7.78
C ASN A 26 30.48 -11.22 7.50
N ILE A 27 29.49 -11.37 6.61
CA ILE A 27 28.92 -12.63 6.17
C ILE A 27 29.51 -12.98 4.80
N THR A 28 29.95 -14.21 4.64
CA THR A 28 30.75 -14.63 3.47
C THR A 28 29.92 -15.35 2.40
N SER A 29 28.70 -15.80 2.73
CA SER A 29 27.83 -16.52 1.80
C SER A 29 26.34 -16.36 2.13
N LEU A 30 25.47 -16.52 1.12
CA LEU A 30 24.03 -16.56 1.30
C LEU A 30 23.57 -17.69 2.24
N THR A 31 24.26 -18.83 2.21
CA THR A 31 23.99 -19.94 3.11
C THR A 31 24.26 -19.56 4.58
N GLU A 32 25.34 -18.84 4.82
CA GLU A 32 25.69 -18.34 6.16
C GLU A 32 24.65 -17.29 6.60
N LEU A 33 24.27 -16.34 5.72
CA LEU A 33 23.23 -15.35 5.99
C LEU A 33 21.91 -16.02 6.36
N SER A 34 21.44 -16.95 5.53
CA SER A 34 20.19 -17.69 5.78
C SER A 34 20.22 -18.45 7.10
N LYS A 35 21.33 -19.12 7.41
CA LYS A 35 21.51 -19.84 8.68
C LYS A 35 21.46 -18.88 9.87
N LYS A 36 22.17 -17.74 9.78
CA LYS A 36 22.20 -16.75 10.85
C LYS A 36 20.82 -16.10 11.04
N ALA A 37 20.14 -15.71 9.96
CA ALA A 37 18.80 -15.13 10.00
C ALA A 37 17.79 -16.06 10.62
N ASN A 38 17.81 -17.36 10.29
CA ASN A 38 16.89 -18.36 10.87
C ASN A 38 17.17 -18.63 12.36
N ASN A 39 18.42 -18.52 12.80
CA ASN A 39 18.80 -18.75 14.19
C ASN A 39 18.60 -17.51 15.07
N ASP A 40 18.63 -16.32 14.48
CA ASP A 40 18.51 -15.04 15.19
C ASP A 40 17.65 -14.06 14.39
N LEU A 41 16.33 -14.22 14.51
CA LEU A 41 15.34 -13.38 13.82
C LEU A 41 15.42 -11.92 14.31
N GLU A 42 15.73 -11.69 15.58
CA GLU A 42 15.80 -10.33 16.12
C GLU A 42 16.98 -9.59 15.53
N TRP A 43 18.15 -10.19 15.48
CA TRP A 43 19.32 -9.62 14.80
C TRP A 43 19.04 -9.32 13.32
N PHE A 44 18.44 -10.28 12.62
CA PHE A 44 18.19 -10.13 11.18
C PHE A 44 17.28 -8.94 10.90
N TRP A 45 16.10 -8.89 11.50
CA TRP A 45 15.13 -7.84 11.24
C TRP A 45 15.57 -6.47 11.79
N GLU A 46 16.32 -6.43 12.88
CA GLU A 46 16.95 -5.18 13.35
C GLU A 46 17.98 -4.65 12.36
N SER A 47 18.80 -5.56 11.80
CA SER A 47 19.81 -5.20 10.80
C SER A 47 19.17 -4.69 9.51
N VAL A 48 18.11 -5.33 9.05
CA VAL A 48 17.32 -4.91 7.89
C VAL A 48 16.68 -3.53 8.12
N ASP A 49 16.03 -3.32 9.24
CA ASP A 49 15.41 -2.04 9.59
C ASP A 49 16.44 -0.89 9.58
N LYS A 50 17.57 -1.09 10.22
CA LYS A 50 18.67 -0.11 10.26
C LYS A 50 19.29 0.18 8.88
N ASP A 51 19.38 -0.83 8.05
CA ASP A 51 19.96 -0.70 6.70
C ASP A 51 18.99 0.05 5.75
N LEU A 52 17.71 -0.25 5.84
CA LEU A 52 16.65 0.43 5.07
C LEU A 52 16.39 1.86 5.54
N GLY A 53 16.71 2.18 6.80
CA GLY A 53 16.49 3.48 7.41
C GLY A 53 14.99 3.82 7.49
N ILE A 54 14.19 2.88 8.00
CA ILE A 54 12.77 3.12 8.29
C ILE A 54 12.65 4.23 9.33
N ILE A 55 11.69 5.11 9.15
CA ILE A 55 11.45 6.25 10.06
C ILE A 55 10.61 5.77 11.23
N TRP A 56 11.20 5.85 12.43
CA TRP A 56 10.50 5.65 13.71
C TRP A 56 10.35 6.98 14.42
N ASN A 57 9.10 7.40 14.66
CA ASN A 57 8.79 8.59 15.48
C ASN A 57 9.18 8.37 16.96
N SER A 58 9.08 7.12 17.42
CA SER A 58 9.65 6.65 18.67
C SER A 58 10.25 5.26 18.45
N PRO A 59 11.46 4.98 18.93
CA PRO A 59 12.10 3.69 18.73
C PRO A 59 11.32 2.56 19.39
N TYR A 60 11.38 1.38 18.80
CA TYR A 60 10.87 0.16 19.43
C TYR A 60 11.78 -0.28 20.58
N SER A 61 11.21 -1.00 21.55
CA SER A 61 11.93 -1.55 22.72
C SER A 61 12.40 -2.99 22.50
N LYS A 62 11.79 -3.71 21.57
CA LYS A 62 12.07 -5.11 21.24
C LYS A 62 11.63 -5.39 19.80
N ILE A 63 12.40 -6.22 19.10
CA ILE A 63 12.08 -6.58 17.70
C ILE A 63 10.89 -7.53 17.64
N LEU A 64 10.93 -8.59 18.43
CA LEU A 64 9.93 -9.66 18.40
C LEU A 64 9.50 -10.02 19.83
N ASP A 65 8.20 -10.05 20.06
CA ASP A 65 7.61 -10.64 21.26
C ASP A 65 6.64 -11.77 20.88
N SER A 66 7.05 -13.00 21.13
CA SER A 66 6.25 -14.22 20.92
C SER A 66 5.79 -14.89 22.23
N SER A 67 5.77 -14.15 23.33
CA SER A 67 5.40 -14.67 24.66
C SER A 67 3.99 -15.27 24.71
N ASN A 68 3.08 -14.80 23.85
CA ASN A 68 1.71 -15.31 23.71
C ASN A 68 1.57 -16.42 22.65
N GLY A 69 2.69 -16.97 22.17
CA GLY A 69 2.74 -17.94 21.07
C GLY A 69 3.00 -17.29 19.70
N ILE A 70 3.57 -18.07 18.79
CA ILE A 70 4.03 -17.59 17.47
C ILE A 70 2.92 -16.94 16.64
N MET A 71 1.68 -17.42 16.76
CA MET A 71 0.52 -16.86 16.02
C MET A 71 0.13 -15.46 16.51
N TRP A 72 0.57 -15.06 17.70
CA TRP A 72 0.27 -13.78 18.33
C TRP A 72 1.54 -12.95 18.53
N SER A 73 2.55 -13.20 17.72
CA SER A 73 3.79 -12.45 17.74
C SER A 73 3.56 -10.97 17.43
N LYS A 74 4.22 -10.11 18.21
CA LYS A 74 4.27 -8.66 17.97
C LYS A 74 5.64 -8.29 17.48
N TRP A 75 5.68 -7.42 16.46
CA TRP A 75 6.90 -6.96 15.84
C TRP A 75 7.17 -5.48 16.13
N PHE A 76 8.44 -5.15 16.36
CA PHE A 76 8.88 -3.77 16.64
C PHE A 76 8.10 -3.16 17.81
N VAL A 77 8.04 -3.89 18.93
CA VAL A 77 7.19 -3.63 20.09
C VAL A 77 7.40 -2.22 20.64
N ASN A 78 6.31 -1.48 20.88
CA ASN A 78 6.26 -0.08 21.33
C ASN A 78 6.85 0.93 20.33
N GLY A 79 7.32 0.51 19.16
CA GLY A 79 7.75 1.41 18.11
C GLY A 79 6.58 2.26 17.61
N LYS A 80 6.86 3.52 17.25
CA LYS A 80 5.88 4.41 16.64
C LYS A 80 6.35 4.81 15.25
N THR A 81 5.53 4.54 14.26
CA THR A 81 5.84 4.81 12.86
C THR A 81 4.56 5.04 12.05
N ASN A 82 4.73 5.49 10.83
CA ASN A 82 3.74 5.42 9.77
C ASN A 82 4.47 5.08 8.47
N ILE A 83 4.02 4.07 7.75
CA ILE A 83 4.62 3.67 6.46
C ILE A 83 4.75 4.86 5.50
N TYR A 84 3.78 5.80 5.53
CA TYR A 84 3.79 7.00 4.72
C TYR A 84 5.05 7.85 4.94
N SER A 85 5.52 7.97 6.18
CA SER A 85 6.71 8.74 6.51
C SER A 85 7.97 8.20 5.84
N SER A 86 8.10 6.88 5.73
CA SER A 86 9.26 6.22 5.11
C SER A 86 9.16 6.13 3.60
N SER A 87 7.95 5.98 3.05
CA SER A 87 7.74 5.72 1.62
C SER A 87 7.54 6.98 0.77
N VAL A 88 6.92 8.04 1.31
CA VAL A 88 6.61 9.27 0.55
C VAL A 88 7.17 10.51 1.22
N GLU A 89 6.82 10.77 2.48
CA GLU A 89 7.13 12.04 3.15
C GLU A 89 8.65 12.32 3.20
N LYS A 90 9.45 11.29 3.47
CA LYS A 90 10.92 11.35 3.43
C LYS A 90 11.42 11.85 2.07
N PHE A 91 10.93 11.24 0.99
CA PHE A 91 11.40 11.55 -0.36
C PHE A 91 10.85 12.87 -0.89
N ALA A 92 9.64 13.25 -0.53
CA ALA A 92 9.09 14.58 -0.84
C ALA A 92 9.93 15.70 -0.23
N LYS A 93 10.63 15.44 0.90
CA LYS A 93 11.53 16.40 1.54
C LYS A 93 12.94 16.43 0.93
N ILE A 94 13.51 15.26 0.59
CA ILE A 94 14.93 15.17 0.16
C ILE A 94 15.10 15.19 -1.36
N ASN A 95 14.13 14.68 -2.11
CA ASN A 95 14.14 14.58 -3.57
C ASN A 95 12.77 14.92 -4.17
N PRO A 96 12.24 16.15 -3.95
CA PRO A 96 10.87 16.52 -4.30
C PRO A 96 10.52 16.32 -5.78
N GLU A 97 11.47 16.60 -6.69
CA GLU A 97 11.29 16.54 -8.13
C GLU A 97 11.52 15.13 -8.72
N LYS A 98 11.97 14.16 -7.91
CA LYS A 98 12.12 12.77 -8.38
C LYS A 98 10.75 12.19 -8.68
N ILE A 99 10.63 11.51 -9.83
CA ILE A 99 9.38 10.83 -10.20
C ILE A 99 9.15 9.67 -9.24
N ALA A 100 7.98 9.66 -8.58
CA ALA A 100 7.52 8.61 -7.70
C ALA A 100 6.81 7.49 -8.48
N TYR A 101 5.97 7.86 -9.45
CA TYR A 101 5.23 6.91 -10.28
C TYR A 101 5.15 7.34 -11.75
N TYR A 102 5.19 6.34 -12.61
CA TYR A 102 4.82 6.42 -14.01
C TYR A 102 3.51 5.68 -14.20
N PHE A 103 2.57 6.28 -14.91
CA PHE A 103 1.29 5.66 -15.24
C PHE A 103 1.17 5.53 -16.75
N GLU A 104 0.62 4.40 -17.19
CA GLU A 104 0.22 4.19 -18.58
C GLU A 104 -1.14 3.50 -18.60
N SER A 105 -2.14 4.14 -19.21
CA SER A 105 -3.47 3.57 -19.36
C SER A 105 -3.54 2.56 -20.51
N GLU A 106 -4.61 1.74 -20.55
CA GLU A 106 -4.87 0.81 -21.66
C GLU A 106 -5.00 1.54 -23.00
N ASP A 107 -5.42 2.81 -23.00
CA ASP A 107 -5.54 3.67 -24.17
C ASP A 107 -4.19 4.34 -24.55
N GLY A 108 -3.10 4.01 -23.86
CA GLY A 108 -1.74 4.50 -24.14
C GLY A 108 -1.46 5.92 -23.63
N VAL A 109 -2.34 6.50 -22.84
CA VAL A 109 -2.10 7.80 -22.20
C VAL A 109 -1.08 7.61 -21.07
N LYS A 110 -0.01 8.44 -21.07
CA LYS A 110 1.07 8.38 -20.10
C LYS A 110 1.07 9.61 -19.21
N SER A 111 1.32 9.40 -17.94
CA SER A 111 1.54 10.48 -16.98
C SER A 111 2.62 10.10 -15.95
N THR A 112 3.13 11.09 -15.27
CA THR A 112 4.10 10.94 -14.18
C THR A 112 3.67 11.79 -13.01
N ILE A 113 4.08 11.38 -11.82
CA ILE A 113 3.90 12.17 -10.60
C ILE A 113 5.21 12.17 -9.81
N THR A 114 5.66 13.36 -9.40
CA THR A 114 6.82 13.52 -8.53
C THR A 114 6.47 13.25 -7.07
N TYR A 115 7.48 13.06 -6.20
CA TYR A 115 7.22 12.89 -4.77
C TYR A 115 6.55 14.10 -4.13
N SER A 116 6.90 15.32 -4.57
CA SER A 116 6.26 16.55 -4.10
C SER A 116 4.79 16.63 -4.49
N GLU A 117 4.47 16.36 -5.76
CA GLU A 117 3.09 16.33 -6.26
C GLU A 117 2.26 15.26 -5.56
N LEU A 118 2.86 14.07 -5.34
CA LEU A 118 2.21 12.96 -4.65
C LEU A 118 1.88 13.34 -3.21
N ASP A 119 2.82 13.95 -2.45
CA ASP A 119 2.56 14.39 -1.07
C ASP A 119 1.45 15.44 -0.99
N ILE A 120 1.39 16.37 -1.94
CA ILE A 120 0.31 17.36 -2.04
C ILE A 120 -1.04 16.69 -2.30
N LYS A 121 -1.13 15.79 -3.29
CA LYS A 121 -2.38 15.09 -3.63
C LYS A 121 -2.86 14.21 -2.47
N VAL A 122 -1.95 13.47 -1.86
CA VAL A 122 -2.22 12.65 -0.68
C VAL A 122 -2.69 13.51 0.50
N SER A 123 -2.04 14.64 0.76
CA SER A 123 -2.43 15.55 1.85
C SER A 123 -3.82 16.14 1.64
N LYS A 124 -4.16 16.55 0.41
CA LYS A 124 -5.49 17.02 0.07
C LYS A 124 -6.56 15.94 0.31
N LEU A 125 -6.32 14.73 -0.20
CA LEU A 125 -7.28 13.64 0.02
C LEU A 125 -7.38 13.25 1.49
N ALA A 126 -6.28 13.20 2.21
CA ALA A 126 -6.26 12.95 3.66
C ALA A 126 -7.11 13.95 4.45
N ASN A 127 -7.01 15.25 4.12
CA ASN A 127 -7.87 16.28 4.69
C ASN A 127 -9.34 16.11 4.28
N GLY A 128 -9.60 15.75 3.03
CA GLY A 128 -10.94 15.41 2.55
C GLY A 128 -11.56 14.25 3.34
N LEU A 129 -10.80 13.17 3.55
CA LEU A 129 -11.25 12.02 4.36
C LEU A 129 -11.57 12.44 5.81
N LYS A 130 -10.68 13.24 6.43
CA LYS A 130 -10.93 13.78 7.77
C LYS A 130 -12.22 14.64 7.82
N SER A 131 -12.49 15.43 6.78
CA SER A 131 -13.72 16.25 6.70
C SER A 131 -15.00 15.41 6.60
N LEU A 132 -14.89 14.16 6.12
CA LEU A 132 -15.97 13.18 6.11
C LEU A 132 -16.07 12.36 7.41
N GLY A 133 -15.29 12.71 8.44
CA GLY A 133 -15.31 12.03 9.73
C GLY A 133 -14.48 10.75 9.80
N ILE A 134 -13.62 10.49 8.82
CA ILE A 134 -12.70 9.34 8.88
C ILE A 134 -11.57 9.63 9.86
N THR A 135 -11.33 8.67 10.73
CA THR A 135 -10.32 8.72 11.78
C THR A 135 -9.46 7.45 11.78
N LYS A 136 -8.41 7.45 12.60
CA LYS A 136 -7.57 6.28 12.86
C LYS A 136 -8.42 5.04 13.17
N GLY A 137 -8.13 3.94 12.50
CA GLY A 137 -8.79 2.64 12.68
C GLY A 137 -10.08 2.45 11.87
N ASP A 138 -10.61 3.49 11.23
CA ASP A 138 -11.72 3.34 10.29
C ASP A 138 -11.28 2.63 9.03
N VAL A 139 -12.15 1.78 8.47
CA VAL A 139 -11.84 1.03 7.25
C VAL A 139 -12.34 1.76 6.01
N ILE A 140 -11.47 1.88 5.01
CA ILE A 140 -11.76 2.45 3.69
C ILE A 140 -11.55 1.37 2.63
N ALA A 141 -12.56 1.11 1.80
CA ALA A 141 -12.46 0.20 0.67
C ALA A 141 -12.08 0.97 -0.61
N ILE A 142 -11.17 0.38 -1.40
CA ILE A 142 -10.66 0.95 -2.65
C ILE A 142 -10.91 -0.08 -3.75
N TYR A 143 -11.91 0.20 -4.58
CA TYR A 143 -12.31 -0.61 -5.74
C TYR A 143 -12.10 0.24 -7.00
N LEU A 144 -10.83 0.48 -7.34
CA LEU A 144 -10.39 1.32 -8.44
C LEU A 144 -9.53 0.52 -9.43
N PRO A 145 -9.54 0.84 -10.73
CA PRO A 145 -8.52 0.35 -11.65
C PRO A 145 -7.13 0.92 -11.29
N MET A 146 -6.10 0.50 -12.03
CA MET A 146 -4.71 0.96 -11.83
C MET A 146 -4.54 2.39 -12.33
N ILE A 147 -5.05 3.36 -11.56
CA ILE A 147 -5.00 4.80 -11.82
C ILE A 147 -4.31 5.54 -10.66
N GLU A 148 -3.91 6.77 -10.90
CA GLU A 148 -3.21 7.60 -9.92
C GLU A 148 -4.00 7.71 -8.61
N GLU A 149 -5.30 7.95 -8.69
CA GLU A 149 -6.17 8.13 -7.52
C GLU A 149 -6.23 6.89 -6.62
N ALA A 150 -5.99 5.69 -7.16
CA ALA A 150 -5.90 4.48 -6.36
C ALA A 150 -4.69 4.52 -5.41
N ILE A 151 -3.52 4.92 -5.94
CA ILE A 151 -2.31 5.09 -5.13
C ILE A 151 -2.47 6.22 -4.11
N VAL A 152 -3.05 7.34 -4.53
CA VAL A 152 -3.32 8.49 -3.65
C VAL A 152 -4.28 8.09 -2.52
N ALA A 153 -5.32 7.29 -2.79
CA ALA A 153 -6.27 6.83 -1.78
C ALA A 153 -5.62 5.89 -0.75
N ILE A 154 -4.79 4.94 -1.21
CA ILE A 154 -4.01 4.05 -0.35
C ILE A 154 -3.12 4.84 0.61
N LEU A 155 -2.37 5.79 0.05
CA LEU A 155 -1.42 6.59 0.81
C LEU A 155 -2.11 7.60 1.74
N ALA A 156 -3.25 8.17 1.33
CA ALA A 156 -4.04 9.07 2.18
C ALA A 156 -4.64 8.35 3.38
N ALA A 157 -5.17 7.14 3.18
CA ALA A 157 -5.63 6.28 4.27
C ALA A 157 -4.50 5.99 5.26
N SER A 158 -3.34 5.56 4.74
CA SER A 158 -2.16 5.28 5.57
C SER A 158 -1.70 6.50 6.34
N LYS A 159 -1.67 7.70 5.69
CA LYS A 159 -1.24 8.96 6.31
C LYS A 159 -2.05 9.33 7.55
N ILE A 160 -3.36 9.08 7.54
CA ILE A 160 -4.27 9.39 8.66
C ILE A 160 -4.53 8.21 9.60
N GLY A 161 -3.87 7.06 9.40
CA GLY A 161 -4.05 5.87 10.22
C GLY A 161 -5.39 5.15 10.00
N ALA A 162 -6.06 5.40 8.88
CA ALA A 162 -7.20 4.61 8.45
C ALA A 162 -6.71 3.29 7.83
N ILE A 163 -7.49 2.24 8.01
CA ILE A 163 -7.21 0.90 7.49
C ILE A 163 -7.74 0.83 6.06
N GLN A 164 -6.91 0.49 5.11
CA GLN A 164 -7.35 0.32 3.74
C GLN A 164 -7.63 -1.13 3.39
N THR A 165 -8.60 -1.37 2.52
CA THR A 165 -8.76 -2.65 1.83
C THR A 165 -8.85 -2.42 0.34
N VAL A 166 -7.86 -2.91 -0.40
CA VAL A 166 -7.85 -2.82 -1.86
C VAL A 166 -8.55 -4.04 -2.42
N ILE A 167 -9.55 -3.80 -3.24
CA ILE A 167 -10.41 -4.84 -3.82
C ILE A 167 -10.17 -4.85 -5.32
N PHE A 168 -9.85 -6.03 -5.87
CA PHE A 168 -9.57 -6.20 -7.29
C PHE A 168 -10.67 -5.60 -8.17
N SER A 169 -10.28 -4.67 -9.04
CA SER A 169 -11.19 -3.88 -9.89
C SER A 169 -12.09 -4.71 -10.82
N GLY A 170 -11.77 -5.96 -11.03
CA GLY A 170 -12.52 -6.89 -11.87
C GLY A 170 -13.48 -7.81 -11.13
N TYR A 171 -13.68 -7.65 -9.82
CA TYR A 171 -14.64 -8.48 -9.08
C TYR A 171 -16.10 -8.10 -9.41
N SER A 172 -16.99 -9.10 -9.23
CA SER A 172 -18.43 -8.92 -9.36
C SER A 172 -19.02 -8.16 -8.17
N GLU A 173 -20.25 -7.70 -8.32
CA GLU A 173 -21.06 -7.09 -7.28
C GLU A 173 -21.09 -7.92 -5.98
N GLU A 174 -21.39 -9.21 -6.08
CA GLU A 174 -21.43 -10.13 -4.93
C GLU A 174 -20.07 -10.24 -4.23
N SER A 175 -18.98 -10.37 -5.02
CA SER A 175 -17.61 -10.45 -4.48
C SER A 175 -17.18 -9.17 -3.77
N LEU A 176 -17.62 -8.01 -4.25
CA LEU A 176 -17.41 -6.72 -3.61
C LEU A 176 -18.23 -6.65 -2.30
N HIS A 177 -19.53 -6.94 -2.37
CA HIS A 177 -20.47 -6.88 -1.25
C HIS A 177 -20.00 -7.70 -0.03
N ILE A 178 -19.62 -8.96 -0.23
CA ILE A 178 -19.14 -9.84 0.85
C ILE A 178 -17.95 -9.22 1.61
N ARG A 179 -17.00 -8.62 0.89
CA ARG A 179 -15.83 -7.98 1.49
C ARG A 179 -16.16 -6.70 2.25
N LEU A 180 -17.10 -5.90 1.72
CA LEU A 180 -17.56 -4.68 2.39
C LEU A 180 -18.27 -4.97 3.71
N ILE A 181 -19.08 -6.03 3.77
CA ILE A 181 -19.74 -6.49 5.01
C ILE A 181 -18.68 -6.97 6.01
N ASP A 182 -17.74 -7.82 5.58
CA ASP A 182 -16.76 -8.44 6.46
C ASP A 182 -15.83 -7.39 7.09
N CYS A 183 -15.26 -6.47 6.29
CA CYS A 183 -14.35 -5.45 6.79
C CYS A 183 -15.06 -4.23 7.42
N LYS A 184 -16.37 -4.12 7.30
CA LYS A 184 -17.17 -2.98 7.81
C LYS A 184 -16.65 -1.63 7.34
N ALA A 185 -16.28 -1.53 6.05
CA ALA A 185 -15.78 -0.29 5.48
C ALA A 185 -16.83 0.82 5.57
N LYS A 186 -16.38 2.04 5.94
CA LYS A 186 -17.22 3.25 5.99
C LYS A 186 -17.30 3.96 4.65
N LEU A 187 -16.21 3.94 3.88
CA LEU A 187 -16.13 4.57 2.57
C LEU A 187 -15.73 3.56 1.51
N LEU A 188 -16.24 3.77 0.29
CA LEU A 188 -15.84 3.03 -0.90
C LEU A 188 -15.39 4.00 -1.99
N PHE A 189 -14.14 3.87 -2.45
CA PHE A 189 -13.67 4.51 -3.67
C PHE A 189 -14.00 3.64 -4.89
N VAL A 190 -14.50 4.28 -5.95
CA VAL A 190 -14.87 3.62 -7.20
C VAL A 190 -14.64 4.57 -8.38
N SER A 191 -14.32 4.06 -9.58
CA SER A 191 -14.38 4.87 -10.79
C SER A 191 -15.80 4.91 -11.37
N ASP A 192 -16.08 5.92 -12.20
CA ASP A 192 -17.32 5.96 -13.00
C ASP A 192 -17.38 4.76 -13.97
N GLY A 193 -16.23 4.34 -14.50
CA GLY A 193 -16.02 3.17 -15.33
C GLY A 193 -14.59 3.09 -15.83
N PHE A 194 -14.20 1.98 -16.45
CA PHE A 194 -12.89 1.81 -17.06
C PHE A 194 -12.94 0.82 -18.22
N ASN A 195 -11.94 0.89 -19.12
CA ASN A 195 -11.77 -0.08 -20.17
C ASN A 195 -10.99 -1.29 -19.67
N ARG A 196 -11.43 -2.48 -20.05
CA ARG A 196 -10.72 -3.72 -19.78
C ARG A 196 -10.90 -4.68 -20.96
N LYS A 197 -9.80 -5.06 -21.61
CA LYS A 197 -9.80 -5.93 -22.79
C LYS A 197 -10.77 -5.41 -23.87
N GLY A 198 -10.75 -4.09 -24.11
CA GLY A 198 -11.60 -3.43 -25.09
C GLY A 198 -13.08 -3.30 -24.72
N LYS A 199 -13.49 -3.67 -23.49
CA LYS A 199 -14.87 -3.52 -23.00
C LYS A 199 -14.94 -2.42 -21.96
N ASN A 200 -15.98 -1.58 -22.05
CA ASN A 200 -16.29 -0.61 -21.01
C ASN A 200 -17.01 -1.31 -19.85
N ILE A 201 -16.52 -1.11 -18.62
CA ILE A 201 -17.10 -1.64 -17.38
C ILE A 201 -17.64 -0.47 -16.59
N SER A 202 -18.94 -0.45 -16.31
CA SER A 202 -19.60 0.54 -15.45
C SER A 202 -19.39 0.17 -13.99
N GLN A 203 -18.25 0.60 -13.42
CA GLN A 203 -17.86 0.22 -12.06
C GLN A 203 -18.72 0.89 -11.00
N LYS A 204 -19.15 2.14 -11.23
CA LYS A 204 -20.07 2.88 -10.36
C LYS A 204 -21.36 2.12 -10.13
N GLN A 205 -21.99 1.55 -11.19
CA GLN A 205 -23.22 0.80 -11.05
C GLN A 205 -23.03 -0.47 -10.20
N ILE A 206 -21.95 -1.20 -10.43
CA ILE A 206 -21.60 -2.38 -9.63
C ILE A 206 -21.47 -2.00 -8.16
N ALA A 207 -20.77 -0.89 -7.88
CA ALA A 207 -20.55 -0.43 -6.52
C ALA A 207 -21.88 0.02 -5.84
N GLN A 208 -22.75 0.74 -6.56
CA GLN A 208 -24.03 1.19 -6.03
C GLN A 208 -24.91 0.02 -5.59
N ASN A 209 -24.91 -1.08 -6.32
CA ASN A 209 -25.62 -2.28 -5.94
C ASN A 209 -24.93 -2.99 -4.75
N ALA A 210 -23.61 -3.11 -4.79
CA ALA A 210 -22.84 -3.82 -3.78
C ALA A 210 -22.88 -3.17 -2.39
N ILE A 211 -23.14 -1.86 -2.28
CA ILE A 211 -23.19 -1.16 -0.98
C ILE A 211 -24.54 -1.28 -0.25
N ILE A 212 -25.55 -1.90 -0.87
CA ILE A 212 -26.85 -2.12 -0.22
C ILE A 212 -26.66 -3.00 1.01
N ASP A 213 -27.25 -2.63 2.14
CA ASP A 213 -27.16 -3.35 3.42
C ASP A 213 -25.72 -3.51 3.98
N THR A 214 -24.82 -2.61 3.60
CA THR A 214 -23.45 -2.51 4.14
C THR A 214 -23.26 -1.31 5.06
N SER A 215 -22.10 -1.22 5.70
CA SER A 215 -21.68 -0.08 6.52
C SER A 215 -21.21 1.15 5.73
N ILE A 216 -21.25 1.11 4.40
CA ILE A 216 -20.79 2.22 3.55
C ILE A 216 -21.67 3.45 3.74
N GLU A 217 -21.07 4.51 4.26
CA GLU A 217 -21.70 5.81 4.47
C GLU A 217 -21.60 6.69 3.23
N LYS A 218 -20.46 6.64 2.53
CA LYS A 218 -20.19 7.45 1.33
C LYS A 218 -19.49 6.63 0.24
N LEU A 219 -19.89 6.91 -1.00
CA LEU A 219 -19.28 6.43 -2.23
C LEU A 219 -18.47 7.57 -2.87
N ILE A 220 -17.16 7.43 -2.95
CA ILE A 220 -16.29 8.42 -3.58
C ILE A 220 -16.07 7.99 -5.03
N VAL A 221 -16.61 8.76 -5.96
CA VAL A 221 -16.52 8.45 -7.39
C VAL A 221 -15.39 9.23 -8.04
N VAL A 222 -14.45 8.52 -8.64
CA VAL A 222 -13.38 9.08 -9.48
C VAL A 222 -13.87 9.18 -10.92
N PRO A 223 -13.98 10.38 -11.51
CA PRO A 223 -14.41 10.54 -12.90
C PRO A 223 -13.25 10.21 -13.84
N TYR A 224 -13.16 8.96 -14.25
CA TYR A 224 -12.09 8.45 -15.10
C TYR A 224 -12.49 8.37 -16.58
N LYS A 225 -13.72 8.00 -16.89
CA LYS A 225 -14.26 7.91 -18.26
C LYS A 225 -15.07 9.13 -18.67
N GLY A 226 -15.38 10.03 -17.74
CA GLY A 226 -16.22 11.19 -18.00
C GLY A 226 -17.64 10.79 -18.37
N ILE A 227 -18.12 9.67 -17.82
CA ILE A 227 -19.51 9.22 -18.04
C ILE A 227 -20.43 10.19 -17.32
N ASP A 228 -21.25 10.87 -18.13
CA ASP A 228 -22.15 11.92 -17.75
C ASP A 228 -23.21 11.44 -16.74
N ASN A 229 -23.21 12.01 -15.63
CA ASN A 229 -24.25 12.43 -14.69
C ASN A 229 -23.61 12.59 -13.32
N TYR A 230 -23.10 13.78 -13.07
CA TYR A 230 -22.58 14.23 -11.77
C TYR A 230 -23.74 14.51 -10.79
N ASP A 231 -24.74 13.64 -10.75
CA ASP A 231 -25.77 13.71 -9.73
C ASP A 231 -25.17 13.28 -8.40
N SER A 232 -24.55 14.24 -7.70
CA SER A 232 -24.18 14.05 -6.31
C SER A 232 -25.45 13.84 -5.49
N THR A 233 -25.50 12.72 -4.80
CA THR A 233 -26.54 12.44 -3.79
C THR A 233 -25.90 12.56 -2.41
N GLU A 234 -26.71 12.51 -1.37
CA GLU A 234 -26.19 12.50 0.00
C GLU A 234 -25.13 11.41 0.25
N LYS A 235 -25.20 10.30 -0.50
CA LYS A 235 -24.23 9.19 -0.43
C LYS A 235 -23.08 9.26 -1.45
N ILE A 236 -23.20 10.00 -2.53
CA ILE A 236 -22.23 10.04 -3.63
C ILE A 236 -21.49 11.37 -3.62
N ILE A 237 -20.17 11.31 -3.52
CA ILE A 237 -19.25 12.46 -3.57
C ILE A 237 -18.27 12.23 -4.73
N PHE A 238 -18.06 13.24 -5.57
CA PHE A 238 -17.03 13.15 -6.59
C PHE A 238 -15.64 13.49 -6.02
N TYR A 239 -14.65 12.73 -6.42
CA TYR A 239 -13.27 12.87 -5.95
C TYR A 239 -12.76 14.32 -6.07
N ASP A 240 -12.95 14.94 -7.24
CA ASP A 240 -12.50 16.31 -7.48
C ASP A 240 -13.15 17.34 -6.55
N GLN A 241 -14.44 17.16 -6.24
CA GLN A 241 -15.15 18.01 -5.28
C GLN A 241 -14.58 17.84 -3.87
N LEU A 242 -14.27 16.60 -3.48
CA LEU A 242 -13.72 16.29 -2.17
C LEU A 242 -12.35 16.95 -1.94
N VAL A 243 -11.49 16.99 -2.96
CA VAL A 243 -10.10 17.46 -2.82
C VAL A 243 -9.89 18.94 -3.19
N SER A 244 -10.80 19.55 -3.96
CA SER A 244 -10.60 20.88 -4.56
C SER A 244 -10.34 22.00 -3.57
N SER A 245 -11.01 22.00 -2.42
CA SER A 245 -10.91 23.02 -1.38
C SER A 245 -9.98 22.65 -0.22
N GLN A 246 -9.31 21.52 -0.30
CA GLN A 246 -8.50 21.00 0.81
C GLN A 246 -7.10 21.61 0.86
N ASN A 247 -6.56 21.70 2.07
CA ASN A 247 -5.20 22.16 2.29
C ASN A 247 -4.19 21.17 1.71
N ASN A 248 -3.10 21.68 1.15
CA ASN A 248 -1.97 20.93 0.61
C ASN A 248 -1.11 20.25 1.69
N LEU A 249 -1.32 20.59 2.96
CA LEU A 249 -0.59 20.05 4.09
C LEU A 249 -1.54 19.27 4.99
N CYS A 250 -1.14 18.05 5.35
CA CYS A 250 -1.81 17.21 6.34
C CYS A 250 -0.77 16.55 7.22
N THR A 251 -0.92 16.66 8.54
CA THR A 251 -0.03 16.01 9.50
C THR A 251 -0.21 14.49 9.40
N THR A 252 0.92 13.79 9.28
CA THR A 252 0.96 12.33 9.29
C THR A 252 0.69 11.81 10.71
N GLU A 253 -0.24 10.89 10.85
CA GLU A 253 -0.60 10.28 12.13
C GLU A 253 0.54 9.40 12.65
N ILE A 254 0.87 9.54 13.93
CA ILE A 254 1.86 8.69 14.60
C ILE A 254 1.16 7.44 15.13
N LEU A 255 1.55 6.29 14.63
CA LEU A 255 0.88 5.01 14.87
C LEU A 255 1.77 4.05 15.65
N ASP A 256 1.14 3.12 16.37
CA ASP A 256 1.85 1.97 16.92
C ASP A 256 2.33 1.06 15.78
N SER A 257 3.45 0.38 15.98
CA SER A 257 3.95 -0.60 15.02
C SER A 257 2.92 -1.69 14.68
N GLU A 258 2.07 -2.03 15.65
CA GLU A 258 1.02 -3.03 15.55
C GLU A 258 -0.34 -2.46 15.07
N ASP A 259 -0.45 -1.14 14.89
CA ASP A 259 -1.67 -0.57 14.32
C ASP A 259 -1.90 -1.13 12.92
N PRO A 260 -3.13 -1.60 12.59
CA PRO A 260 -3.46 -2.13 11.28
C PRO A 260 -3.25 -1.12 10.16
N LEU A 261 -2.60 -1.55 9.08
CA LEU A 261 -2.36 -0.76 7.88
C LEU A 261 -3.39 -1.09 6.80
N PHE A 262 -3.54 -2.36 6.48
CA PHE A 262 -4.48 -2.80 5.45
C PHE A 262 -5.01 -4.21 5.69
N ILE A 263 -6.13 -4.51 5.02
CA ILE A 263 -6.75 -5.83 4.96
C ILE A 263 -6.71 -6.29 3.50
N LEU A 264 -6.11 -7.46 3.24
CA LEU A 264 -6.18 -8.10 1.93
C LEU A 264 -6.92 -9.44 2.03
N TYR A 265 -7.73 -9.72 1.01
CA TYR A 265 -8.58 -10.91 0.99
C TYR A 265 -8.00 -12.02 0.14
N THR A 266 -7.77 -13.17 0.76
CA THR A 266 -7.45 -14.42 0.06
C THR A 266 -8.73 -15.18 -0.30
N SER A 267 -8.67 -16.06 -1.32
CA SER A 267 -9.81 -16.87 -1.75
C SER A 267 -10.32 -17.86 -0.70
N GLY A 268 -9.50 -18.15 0.33
CA GLY A 268 -9.85 -19.11 1.38
C GLY A 268 -10.12 -20.54 0.85
N THR A 269 -9.77 -21.55 1.63
CA THR A 269 -10.01 -22.97 1.27
C THR A 269 -11.49 -23.36 1.38
N THR A 270 -12.32 -22.56 2.06
CA THR A 270 -13.75 -22.79 2.33
C THR A 270 -14.68 -22.04 1.38
N GLY A 271 -14.14 -21.34 0.37
CA GLY A 271 -14.91 -20.52 -0.57
C GLY A 271 -15.27 -19.13 -0.06
N THR A 272 -15.28 -18.89 1.25
CA THR A 272 -15.49 -17.54 1.81
C THR A 272 -14.16 -16.78 1.88
N PRO A 273 -14.06 -15.57 1.32
CA PRO A 273 -12.85 -14.76 1.42
C PRO A 273 -12.44 -14.52 2.87
N LYS A 274 -11.12 -14.58 3.15
CA LYS A 274 -10.56 -14.32 4.47
C LYS A 274 -9.68 -13.08 4.42
N GLY A 275 -9.97 -12.10 5.29
CA GLY A 275 -9.18 -10.88 5.41
C GLY A 275 -7.91 -11.13 6.23
N VAL A 276 -6.75 -10.87 5.62
CA VAL A 276 -5.44 -10.89 6.29
C VAL A 276 -5.06 -9.45 6.62
N VAL A 277 -4.80 -9.20 7.90
CA VAL A 277 -4.44 -7.87 8.40
C VAL A 277 -2.92 -7.73 8.47
N HIS A 278 -2.39 -6.64 7.93
CA HIS A 278 -0.99 -6.26 8.04
C HIS A 278 -0.87 -4.97 8.86
N ALA A 279 0.18 -4.89 9.70
CA ALA A 279 0.44 -3.75 10.56
C ALA A 279 1.53 -2.83 9.98
N HIS A 280 1.54 -1.56 10.40
CA HIS A 280 2.46 -0.54 9.87
C HIS A 280 3.94 -0.90 10.04
N GLY A 281 4.37 -1.28 11.25
CA GLY A 281 5.78 -1.54 11.53
C GLY A 281 6.32 -2.74 10.77
N GLY A 282 5.67 -3.90 10.95
CA GLY A 282 6.10 -5.15 10.32
C GLY A 282 6.09 -5.06 8.80
N PHE A 283 5.03 -4.50 8.22
CA PHE A 283 4.93 -4.38 6.76
C PHE A 283 5.94 -3.39 6.17
N SER A 284 6.23 -2.27 6.85
CA SER A 284 7.23 -1.30 6.38
C SER A 284 8.61 -1.94 6.19
N VAL A 285 9.07 -2.70 7.19
CA VAL A 285 10.38 -3.36 7.12
C VAL A 285 10.35 -4.53 6.14
N PHE A 286 9.26 -5.32 6.13
CA PHE A 286 9.12 -6.45 5.21
C PHE A 286 9.07 -6.01 3.74
N ALA A 287 8.26 -5.03 3.38
CA ALA A 287 8.15 -4.53 2.00
C ALA A 287 9.48 -3.91 1.53
N GLY A 288 10.14 -3.15 2.41
CA GLY A 288 11.49 -2.64 2.13
C GLY A 288 12.50 -3.75 1.88
N HIS A 289 12.50 -4.80 2.72
CA HIS A 289 13.34 -5.99 2.54
C HIS A 289 13.10 -6.67 1.19
N GLN A 290 11.83 -6.89 0.82
CA GLN A 290 11.47 -7.51 -0.46
C GLN A 290 12.02 -6.69 -1.64
N SER A 291 11.80 -5.38 -1.61
CA SER A 291 12.27 -4.50 -2.70
C SER A 291 13.78 -4.42 -2.76
N ALA A 292 14.45 -4.22 -1.63
CA ALA A 292 15.91 -4.02 -1.61
C ALA A 292 16.69 -5.31 -1.89
N TYR A 293 16.32 -6.44 -1.26
CA TYR A 293 17.20 -7.62 -1.28
C TYR A 293 16.68 -8.78 -2.14
N LEU A 294 15.36 -8.90 -2.39
CA LEU A 294 14.85 -9.96 -3.25
C LEU A 294 14.65 -9.50 -4.71
N ILE A 295 14.21 -8.26 -4.90
CA ILE A 295 14.07 -7.65 -6.23
C ILE A 295 15.38 -6.95 -6.64
N ASP A 296 16.22 -6.60 -5.65
CA ASP A 296 17.48 -5.87 -5.83
C ASP A 296 17.29 -4.49 -6.44
N THR A 297 16.29 -3.74 -5.96
CA THR A 297 15.94 -2.42 -6.48
C THR A 297 16.94 -1.36 -6.01
N HIS A 298 17.51 -0.59 -6.93
CA HIS A 298 18.43 0.51 -6.68
C HIS A 298 17.73 1.87 -6.88
N GLU A 299 18.38 2.94 -6.45
CA GLU A 299 17.80 4.30 -6.43
C GLU A 299 17.26 4.79 -7.78
N ASN A 300 17.87 4.39 -8.88
CA ASN A 300 17.51 4.84 -10.23
C ASN A 300 16.71 3.82 -11.04
N ASP A 301 16.35 2.70 -10.42
CA ASP A 301 15.56 1.68 -11.08
C ASP A 301 14.10 2.10 -11.20
N ILE A 302 13.46 1.62 -12.26
CA ILE A 302 12.03 1.75 -12.50
C ILE A 302 11.43 0.35 -12.38
N LEU A 303 10.68 0.11 -11.28
CA LEU A 303 10.00 -1.14 -11.08
C LEU A 303 8.65 -1.14 -11.83
N PHE A 304 8.52 -2.04 -12.79
CA PHE A 304 7.24 -2.26 -13.47
C PHE A 304 6.45 -3.38 -12.79
N TRP A 305 5.25 -3.03 -12.32
CA TRP A 305 4.35 -3.97 -11.66
C TRP A 305 3.03 -4.09 -12.43
N PRO A 306 2.83 -5.13 -13.25
CA PRO A 306 1.65 -5.26 -14.12
C PRO A 306 0.42 -5.84 -13.40
N ALA A 307 0.56 -6.34 -12.18
CA ALA A 307 -0.56 -6.92 -11.45
C ALA A 307 -1.46 -5.83 -10.85
N ASP A 308 -2.77 -6.10 -10.79
CA ASP A 308 -3.72 -5.24 -10.06
C ASP A 308 -3.36 -5.21 -8.57
N ILE A 309 -3.39 -4.02 -7.96
CA ILE A 309 -3.03 -3.81 -6.55
C ILE A 309 -3.97 -4.52 -5.56
N GLY A 310 -5.15 -4.94 -6.01
CA GLY A 310 -6.09 -5.74 -5.22
C GLY A 310 -5.90 -7.26 -5.36
N TRP A 311 -4.86 -7.69 -6.08
CA TRP A 311 -4.55 -9.10 -6.27
C TRP A 311 -3.41 -9.54 -5.34
N ILE A 312 -3.62 -10.70 -4.67
CA ILE A 312 -2.62 -11.36 -3.82
C ILE A 312 -2.16 -12.65 -4.51
#